data_c4abdc34742739f7041444eba77bbc69
#
_entry.id   c4abdc34742739f7041444eba77bbc69
#
_cell.length_a   1.000
_cell.length_b   1.000
_cell.length_c   1.000
_cell.angle_alpha   90.00
_cell.angle_beta   90.00
_cell.angle_gamma   90.00
#
_symmetry.space_group_name_H-M   'P 1'
#
loop_
_entity.id
_entity.type
_entity.pdbx_description
1 polymer ?
#
loop_
_entity_poly.entity_id
_entity_poly.type
_entity_poly.pdbx_seq_one_letter_code
_entity_poly.pdbx_strand_id
1 'polypeptide(L)'
;MKLYKIKKSDIDKKGRGLYATKDIKKGTKIINYLGKIITNKEVEESDKYDNKKPIYLFTLNKKYTLDGDFSFNIAGLVNHSCDANARYDGKGLKIWITADRDIKKGEEITCDYGFSFDKEDYKQFPCKCKSKNCCGFIIREESRWRINRKFAMSNKKKLINNSR
;
A
#
# COMPACT_ATOMS: atom_id res chain seq x y z
N MET A 1 -16.55 7.54 16.18
CA MET A 1 -16.11 8.57 15.20
C MET A 1 -15.11 7.93 14.25
N LYS A 2 -15.31 8.03 12.91
CA LYS A 2 -14.37 7.47 11.92
C LYS A 2 -13.05 8.23 11.98
N LEU A 3 -11.92 7.50 11.90
CA LEU A 3 -10.56 8.07 11.92
C LEU A 3 -10.17 8.74 10.60
N TYR A 4 -10.97 8.58 9.55
CA TYR A 4 -10.70 9.07 8.21
C TYR A 4 -11.93 9.72 7.57
N LYS A 5 -11.67 10.54 6.56
CA LYS A 5 -12.65 11.05 5.60
C LYS A 5 -12.10 10.95 4.19
N ILE A 6 -13.00 10.83 3.21
CA ILE A 6 -12.64 10.79 1.80
C ILE A 6 -12.52 12.21 1.27
N LYS A 7 -11.43 12.51 0.56
CA LYS A 7 -11.21 13.77 -0.15
C LYS A 7 -10.53 13.52 -1.49
N LYS A 8 -10.44 14.56 -2.34
CA LYS A 8 -9.56 14.55 -3.50
C LYS A 8 -8.12 14.34 -3.03
N SER A 9 -7.39 13.44 -3.69
CA SER A 9 -6.01 13.11 -3.30
C SER A 9 -5.04 14.23 -3.69
N ASP A 10 -4.06 14.48 -2.83
CA ASP A 10 -2.92 15.33 -3.13
C ASP A 10 -1.84 14.60 -3.97
N ILE A 11 -1.86 13.25 -3.94
CA ILE A 11 -0.95 12.37 -4.67
C ILE A 11 -1.49 12.11 -6.08
N ASP A 12 -2.74 11.65 -6.19
CA ASP A 12 -3.40 11.48 -7.49
C ASP A 12 -4.50 12.53 -7.67
N LYS A 13 -4.17 13.60 -8.39
CA LYS A 13 -5.09 14.74 -8.60
C LYS A 13 -6.41 14.36 -9.28
N LYS A 14 -6.49 13.24 -9.97
CA LYS A 14 -7.71 12.71 -10.59
C LYS A 14 -8.47 11.76 -9.68
N GLY A 15 -7.85 11.30 -8.58
CA GLY A 15 -8.37 10.31 -7.67
C GLY A 15 -8.82 10.87 -6.32
N ARG A 16 -9.21 9.95 -5.47
CA ARG A 16 -9.61 10.19 -4.08
C ARG A 16 -8.60 9.56 -3.14
N GLY A 17 -8.54 10.05 -1.90
CA GLY A 17 -7.71 9.50 -0.84
C GLY A 17 -8.42 9.53 0.51
N LEU A 18 -7.89 8.83 1.48
CA LEU A 18 -8.33 8.87 2.86
C LEU A 18 -7.47 9.86 3.66
N TYR A 19 -8.12 10.74 4.41
CA TYR A 19 -7.47 11.78 5.20
C TYR A 19 -7.83 11.64 6.66
N ALA A 20 -6.84 11.74 7.54
CA ALA A 20 -7.04 11.65 8.98
C ALA A 20 -7.97 12.76 9.50
N THR A 21 -8.99 12.39 10.29
CA THR A 21 -9.96 13.34 10.89
C THR A 21 -9.47 13.91 12.21
N LYS A 22 -8.51 13.24 12.84
CA LYS A 22 -7.81 13.62 14.08
C LYS A 22 -6.41 13.03 14.07
N ASP A 23 -5.57 13.39 15.03
CA ASP A 23 -4.27 12.74 15.23
C ASP A 23 -4.47 11.24 15.49
N ILE A 24 -3.69 10.40 14.79
CA ILE A 24 -3.72 8.94 14.89
C ILE A 24 -2.35 8.48 15.36
N LYS A 25 -2.31 7.72 16.44
CA LYS A 25 -1.07 7.18 16.99
C LYS A 25 -0.59 5.96 16.20
N LYS A 26 0.73 5.80 16.11
CA LYS A 26 1.37 4.59 15.59
C LYS A 26 0.74 3.33 16.19
N GLY A 27 0.54 2.30 15.38
CA GLY A 27 -0.09 1.03 15.77
C GLY A 27 -1.61 1.03 15.77
N THR A 28 -2.27 2.19 15.55
CA THR A 28 -3.74 2.26 15.49
C THR A 28 -4.26 1.61 14.21
N LYS A 29 -5.19 0.67 14.32
CA LYS A 29 -5.97 0.12 13.20
C LYS A 29 -6.96 1.18 12.72
N ILE A 30 -6.82 1.63 11.48
CA ILE A 30 -7.57 2.75 10.91
C ILE A 30 -8.84 2.26 10.21
N ILE A 31 -8.69 1.29 9.32
CA ILE A 31 -9.78 0.74 8.51
C ILE A 31 -9.46 -0.70 8.11
N ASN A 32 -10.49 -1.55 8.05
CA ASN A 32 -10.38 -2.91 7.52
C ASN A 32 -10.42 -2.86 5.99
N TYR A 33 -9.53 -3.59 5.34
CA TYR A 33 -9.56 -3.82 3.90
C TYR A 33 -10.57 -4.93 3.62
N LEU A 34 -11.66 -4.58 2.96
CA LEU A 34 -12.78 -5.50 2.72
C LEU A 34 -12.68 -6.11 1.32
N GLY A 35 -13.24 -7.31 1.16
CA GLY A 35 -13.26 -7.99 -0.13
C GLY A 35 -13.84 -9.38 -0.05
N LYS A 36 -13.75 -10.09 -1.18
CA LYS A 36 -14.11 -11.50 -1.28
C LYS A 36 -12.87 -12.36 -1.11
N ILE A 37 -12.96 -13.38 -0.26
CA ILE A 37 -11.91 -14.40 -0.14
C ILE A 37 -12.11 -15.40 -1.27
N ILE A 38 -11.08 -15.59 -2.08
CA ILE A 38 -11.03 -16.51 -3.21
C ILE A 38 -9.81 -17.42 -3.06
N THR A 39 -9.78 -18.52 -3.77
CA THR A 39 -8.60 -19.39 -3.78
C THR A 39 -7.51 -18.85 -4.68
N ASN A 40 -6.25 -19.15 -4.39
CA ASN A 40 -5.14 -18.76 -5.27
C ASN A 40 -5.30 -19.40 -6.67
N LYS A 41 -5.90 -20.60 -6.72
CA LYS A 41 -6.22 -21.28 -7.97
C LYS A 41 -7.22 -20.47 -8.82
N GLU A 42 -8.29 -19.92 -8.21
CA GLU A 42 -9.23 -19.04 -8.93
C GLU A 42 -8.56 -17.79 -9.49
N VAL A 43 -7.54 -17.26 -8.80
CA VAL A 43 -6.75 -16.11 -9.31
C VAL A 43 -5.94 -16.51 -10.55
N GLU A 44 -5.29 -17.67 -10.52
CA GLU A 44 -4.43 -18.17 -11.60
C GLU A 44 -5.23 -18.56 -12.85
N GLU A 45 -6.44 -19.10 -12.68
CA GLU A 45 -7.28 -19.61 -13.77
C GLU A 45 -8.24 -18.57 -14.37
N SER A 46 -8.33 -17.37 -13.81
CA SER A 46 -9.31 -16.36 -14.21
C SER A 46 -8.69 -15.17 -14.93
N ASP A 47 -9.11 -14.92 -16.16
CA ASP A 47 -8.75 -13.74 -16.96
C ASP A 47 -9.13 -12.41 -16.27
N LYS A 48 -10.03 -12.45 -15.28
CA LYS A 48 -10.40 -11.28 -14.46
C LYS A 48 -9.18 -10.64 -13.77
N TYR A 49 -8.19 -11.45 -13.44
CA TYR A 49 -7.03 -11.05 -12.62
C TYR A 49 -5.77 -10.85 -13.46
N ASP A 50 -5.92 -10.64 -14.78
CA ASP A 50 -4.82 -10.24 -15.65
C ASP A 50 -4.17 -8.92 -15.15
N ASN A 51 -2.84 -8.91 -15.06
CA ASN A 51 -2.00 -7.82 -14.56
C ASN A 51 -2.14 -6.47 -15.29
N LYS A 52 -2.92 -6.42 -16.39
CA LYS A 52 -3.18 -5.19 -17.15
C LYS A 52 -4.15 -4.22 -16.47
N LYS A 53 -4.79 -4.63 -15.37
CA LYS A 53 -5.73 -3.79 -14.59
C LYS A 53 -5.18 -3.50 -13.20
N PRO A 54 -5.60 -2.40 -12.54
CA PRO A 54 -5.28 -2.17 -11.14
C PRO A 54 -5.70 -3.38 -10.29
N ILE A 55 -4.73 -3.99 -9.62
CA ILE A 55 -4.97 -5.22 -8.87
C ILE A 55 -5.16 -4.87 -7.40
N TYR A 56 -6.36 -5.13 -6.86
CA TYR A 56 -6.70 -5.00 -5.45
C TYR A 56 -6.61 -6.34 -4.72
N LEU A 57 -5.62 -7.17 -5.10
CA LEU A 57 -5.45 -8.52 -4.58
C LEU A 57 -4.40 -8.56 -3.47
N PHE A 58 -4.72 -9.27 -2.39
CA PHE A 58 -3.79 -9.57 -1.32
C PHE A 58 -3.72 -11.07 -1.07
N THR A 59 -2.58 -11.70 -1.36
CA THR A 59 -2.34 -13.08 -0.96
C THR A 59 -2.31 -13.17 0.56
N LEU A 60 -3.28 -13.90 1.14
CA LEU A 60 -3.43 -14.05 2.58
C LEU A 60 -2.58 -15.20 3.11
N ASN A 61 -2.48 -16.28 2.35
CA ASN A 61 -1.69 -17.47 2.66
C ASN A 61 -1.53 -18.36 1.42
N LYS A 62 -1.02 -19.58 1.59
CA LYS A 62 -0.79 -20.55 0.49
C LYS A 62 -2.07 -20.99 -0.25
N LYS A 63 -3.26 -20.71 0.29
CA LYS A 63 -4.53 -21.19 -0.26
C LYS A 63 -5.46 -20.06 -0.68
N TYR A 64 -5.42 -18.92 -0.02
CA TYR A 64 -6.42 -17.87 -0.17
C TYR A 64 -5.80 -16.51 -0.50
N THR A 65 -6.51 -15.78 -1.33
CA THR A 65 -6.30 -14.37 -1.70
C THR A 65 -7.56 -13.57 -1.37
N LEU A 66 -7.39 -12.33 -0.94
CA LEU A 66 -8.47 -11.36 -0.77
C LEU A 66 -8.56 -10.49 -2.03
N ASP A 67 -9.67 -10.59 -2.74
CA ASP A 67 -10.05 -9.69 -3.84
C ASP A 67 -10.79 -8.48 -3.24
N GLY A 68 -10.16 -7.32 -3.27
CA GLY A 68 -10.71 -6.07 -2.75
C GLY A 68 -11.28 -5.14 -3.81
N ASP A 69 -11.44 -5.58 -5.05
CA ASP A 69 -11.99 -4.78 -6.16
C ASP A 69 -13.51 -4.65 -6.07
N PHE A 70 -13.97 -3.99 -5.00
CA PHE A 70 -15.38 -3.74 -4.74
C PHE A 70 -15.59 -2.30 -4.29
N SER A 71 -16.68 -1.68 -4.74
CA SER A 71 -17.04 -0.29 -4.41
C SER A 71 -17.25 -0.04 -2.91
N PHE A 72 -17.63 -1.07 -2.13
CA PHE A 72 -17.77 -0.97 -0.68
C PHE A 72 -16.42 -1.01 0.06
N ASN A 73 -15.32 -1.37 -0.60
CA ASN A 73 -13.98 -1.39 0.00
C ASN A 73 -13.38 0.01 0.03
N ILE A 74 -13.76 0.80 1.01
CA ILE A 74 -13.25 2.17 1.18
C ILE A 74 -11.73 2.19 1.39
N ALA A 75 -11.13 1.13 1.98
CA ALA A 75 -9.69 1.01 2.15
C ALA A 75 -8.94 0.94 0.80
N GLY A 76 -9.60 0.54 -0.29
CA GLY A 76 -9.05 0.59 -1.65
C GLY A 76 -8.76 2.01 -2.16
N LEU A 77 -9.26 3.06 -1.48
CA LEU A 77 -8.94 4.45 -1.79
C LEU A 77 -7.64 4.95 -1.12
N VAL A 78 -6.94 4.11 -0.35
CA VAL A 78 -5.64 4.46 0.21
C VAL A 78 -4.60 4.48 -0.90
N ASN A 79 -3.96 5.64 -1.12
CA ASN A 79 -2.97 5.81 -2.17
C ASN A 79 -1.59 5.30 -1.77
N HIS A 80 -0.76 5.00 -2.79
CA HIS A 80 0.63 4.63 -2.57
C HIS A 80 1.50 5.84 -2.23
N SER A 81 2.41 5.65 -1.28
CA SER A 81 3.55 6.56 -1.08
C SER A 81 4.83 5.77 -0.82
N CYS A 82 5.94 6.24 -1.39
CA CYS A 82 7.27 5.73 -1.06
C CYS A 82 7.72 6.13 0.37
N ASP A 83 7.02 7.07 0.99
CA ASP A 83 7.18 7.48 2.40
C ASP A 83 5.81 7.34 3.09
N ALA A 84 5.29 6.12 3.12
CA ALA A 84 3.99 5.79 3.65
C ALA A 84 3.90 6.04 5.16
N ASN A 85 2.72 6.45 5.62
CA ASN A 85 2.44 6.65 7.05
C ASN A 85 1.59 5.51 7.67
N ALA A 86 1.14 4.58 6.83
CA ALA A 86 0.42 3.40 7.24
C ALA A 86 0.91 2.17 6.46
N ARG A 87 0.55 1.00 6.94
CA ARG A 87 0.88 -0.28 6.30
C ARG A 87 -0.33 -1.21 6.25
N TYR A 88 -0.26 -2.18 5.37
CA TYR A 88 -1.16 -3.33 5.38
C TYR A 88 -0.72 -4.30 6.48
N ASP A 89 -1.62 -4.60 7.41
CA ASP A 89 -1.39 -5.45 8.58
C ASP A 89 -2.33 -6.66 8.53
N GLY A 90 -1.80 -7.81 8.08
CA GLY A 90 -2.55 -9.05 7.89
C GLY A 90 -2.55 -9.91 9.14
N LYS A 91 -3.75 -10.38 9.54
CA LYS A 91 -3.89 -11.40 10.59
C LYS A 91 -4.99 -12.40 10.22
N GLY A 92 -4.61 -13.67 10.02
CA GLY A 92 -5.52 -14.71 9.52
C GLY A 92 -6.03 -14.36 8.12
N LEU A 93 -7.34 -14.25 7.94
CA LEU A 93 -7.97 -13.89 6.67
C LEU A 93 -8.41 -12.41 6.62
N LYS A 94 -7.86 -11.56 7.46
CA LYS A 94 -8.21 -10.13 7.54
C LYS A 94 -6.97 -9.27 7.30
N ILE A 95 -7.18 -8.14 6.62
CA ILE A 95 -6.16 -7.10 6.42
C ILE A 95 -6.68 -5.78 6.97
N TRP A 96 -5.85 -5.09 7.73
CA TRP A 96 -6.11 -3.76 8.25
C TRP A 96 -5.11 -2.76 7.67
N ILE A 97 -5.57 -1.54 7.42
CA ILE A 97 -4.68 -0.40 7.29
C ILE A 97 -4.37 0.06 8.71
N THR A 98 -3.09 -0.02 9.09
CA THR A 98 -2.60 0.30 10.44
C THR A 98 -1.56 1.41 10.35
N ALA A 99 -1.65 2.41 11.24
CA ALA A 99 -0.68 3.51 11.27
C ALA A 99 0.74 2.98 11.59
N ASP A 100 1.71 3.29 10.74
CA ASP A 100 3.12 2.86 10.90
C ASP A 100 3.97 3.91 11.62
N ARG A 101 3.51 5.15 11.60
CA ARG A 101 3.98 6.27 12.43
C ARG A 101 2.79 7.07 12.94
N ASP A 102 3.03 8.07 13.79
CA ASP A 102 2.00 9.06 14.14
C ASP A 102 1.56 9.80 12.87
N ILE A 103 0.25 9.94 12.66
CA ILE A 103 -0.38 10.63 11.53
C ILE A 103 -1.13 11.83 12.08
N LYS A 104 -0.86 13.01 11.55
CA LYS A 104 -1.53 14.23 12.00
C LYS A 104 -2.90 14.40 11.35
N LYS A 105 -3.81 15.07 12.05
CA LYS A 105 -5.11 15.49 11.48
C LYS A 105 -4.87 16.22 10.16
N GLY A 106 -5.58 15.78 9.13
CA GLY A 106 -5.51 16.35 7.78
C GLY A 106 -4.46 15.73 6.87
N GLU A 107 -3.54 14.86 7.37
CA GLU A 107 -2.64 14.11 6.49
C GLU A 107 -3.40 13.09 5.65
N GLU A 108 -2.97 12.88 4.41
CA GLU A 108 -3.43 11.77 3.59
C GLU A 108 -2.83 10.46 4.14
N ILE A 109 -3.67 9.46 4.36
CA ILE A 109 -3.28 8.13 4.81
C ILE A 109 -2.79 7.37 3.58
N THR A 110 -1.55 6.88 3.62
CA THR A 110 -0.89 6.24 2.49
C THR A 110 -0.21 4.95 2.91
N CYS A 111 -0.15 3.98 2.00
CA CYS A 111 0.57 2.73 2.18
C CYS A 111 1.62 2.52 1.09
N ASP A 112 2.68 1.77 1.38
CA ASP A 112 3.49 1.16 0.33
C ASP A 112 2.69 -0.01 -0.25
N TYR A 113 2.43 -0.01 -1.55
CA TYR A 113 1.69 -1.10 -2.21
C TYR A 113 2.50 -2.41 -2.28
N GLY A 114 3.80 -2.35 -2.00
CA GLY A 114 4.65 -3.52 -1.90
C GLY A 114 4.87 -4.27 -3.22
N PHE A 115 4.71 -3.60 -4.37
CA PHE A 115 4.89 -4.24 -5.68
C PHE A 115 6.31 -4.80 -5.81
N SER A 116 6.40 -6.04 -6.25
CA SER A 116 7.68 -6.67 -6.57
C SER A 116 8.35 -5.92 -7.73
N PHE A 117 9.70 -5.86 -7.68
CA PHE A 117 10.45 -5.33 -8.81
C PHE A 117 10.48 -6.38 -9.92
N ASP A 118 9.96 -6.03 -11.08
CA ASP A 118 10.18 -6.70 -12.34
C ASP A 118 10.89 -5.74 -13.30
N LYS A 119 11.93 -6.22 -13.98
CA LYS A 119 12.77 -5.39 -14.86
C LYS A 119 12.01 -4.86 -16.08
N GLU A 120 11.03 -5.63 -16.56
CA GLU A 120 10.24 -5.31 -17.77
C GLU A 120 9.02 -4.49 -17.42
N ASP A 121 8.35 -4.79 -16.29
CA ASP A 121 7.04 -4.25 -15.96
C ASP A 121 7.04 -3.03 -15.04
N TYR A 122 8.09 -2.80 -14.22
CA TYR A 122 8.05 -1.75 -13.19
C TYR A 122 7.74 -0.35 -13.73
N LYS A 123 8.08 -0.07 -15.00
CA LYS A 123 7.86 1.23 -15.64
C LYS A 123 6.38 1.52 -15.90
N GLN A 124 5.53 0.48 -15.89
CA GLN A 124 4.09 0.61 -16.06
C GLN A 124 3.40 1.23 -14.82
N PHE A 125 4.11 1.27 -13.68
CA PHE A 125 3.59 1.75 -12.40
C PHE A 125 4.30 3.02 -11.91
N PRO A 126 4.12 4.18 -12.58
CA PRO A 126 4.76 5.43 -12.17
C PRO A 126 4.22 5.90 -10.81
N CYS A 127 5.12 6.28 -9.91
CA CYS A 127 4.76 6.83 -8.60
C CYS A 127 4.62 8.35 -8.65
N LYS A 128 3.54 8.87 -8.07
CA LYS A 128 3.22 10.31 -8.01
C LYS A 128 3.34 10.90 -6.60
N CYS A 129 3.87 10.15 -5.62
CA CYS A 129 3.84 10.57 -4.21
C CYS A 129 4.72 11.79 -3.88
N LYS A 130 5.68 12.14 -4.73
CA LYS A 130 6.59 13.30 -4.57
C LYS A 130 7.38 13.33 -3.25
N SER A 131 7.45 12.22 -2.51
CA SER A 131 8.25 12.16 -1.30
C SER A 131 9.74 12.25 -1.62
N LYS A 132 10.55 12.69 -0.65
CA LYS A 132 12.03 12.76 -0.80
C LYS A 132 12.64 11.39 -1.11
N ASN A 133 11.99 10.30 -0.70
CA ASN A 133 12.41 8.93 -0.90
C ASN A 133 11.75 8.27 -2.12
N CYS A 134 11.07 9.07 -2.97
CA CYS A 134 10.42 8.53 -4.15
C CYS A 134 11.45 8.06 -5.19
N CYS A 135 11.32 6.81 -5.63
CA CYS A 135 12.14 6.25 -6.70
C CYS A 135 11.52 6.44 -8.10
N GLY A 136 10.38 7.15 -8.21
CA GLY A 136 9.66 7.40 -9.46
C GLY A 136 8.68 6.29 -9.85
N PHE A 137 8.70 5.15 -9.19
CA PHE A 137 7.85 4.00 -9.49
C PHE A 137 7.28 3.37 -8.21
N ILE A 138 6.15 2.65 -8.36
CA ILE A 138 5.52 1.89 -7.27
C ILE A 138 6.25 0.56 -7.11
N ILE A 139 7.26 0.55 -6.25
CA ILE A 139 8.10 -0.61 -5.96
C ILE A 139 8.32 -0.67 -4.44
N ARG A 140 8.24 -1.86 -3.86
CA ARG A 140 8.51 -2.08 -2.44
C ARG A 140 9.90 -1.58 -2.05
N GLU A 141 10.01 -1.07 -0.84
CA GLU A 141 11.19 -0.38 -0.32
C GLU A 141 12.48 -1.19 -0.53
N GLU A 142 12.46 -2.50 -0.26
CA GLU A 142 13.63 -3.37 -0.34
C GLU A 142 14.19 -3.52 -1.75
N SER A 143 13.40 -3.18 -2.77
CA SER A 143 13.79 -3.31 -4.18
C SER A 143 14.13 -1.98 -4.87
N ARG A 144 13.89 -0.82 -4.24
CA ARG A 144 14.10 0.52 -4.85
C ARG A 144 15.56 0.77 -5.26
N TRP A 145 16.53 0.16 -4.61
CA TRP A 145 17.93 0.25 -4.96
C TRP A 145 18.24 -0.27 -6.39
N ARG A 146 17.37 -1.12 -6.93
CA ARG A 146 17.49 -1.62 -8.31
C ARG A 146 17.27 -0.52 -9.35
N ILE A 147 16.49 0.51 -8.99
CA ILE A 147 16.26 1.70 -9.82
C ILE A 147 17.37 2.72 -9.64
N ASN A 148 17.78 2.96 -8.39
CA ASN A 148 18.82 3.93 -8.09
C ASN A 148 19.59 3.53 -6.83
N ARG A 149 20.89 3.38 -6.95
CA ARG A 149 21.81 2.95 -5.87
C ARG A 149 21.77 3.84 -4.62
N LYS A 150 21.35 5.11 -4.73
CA LYS A 150 21.17 5.98 -3.54
C LYS A 150 20.21 5.38 -2.50
N PHE A 151 19.27 4.51 -2.91
CA PHE A 151 18.34 3.83 -2.01
C PHE A 151 18.94 2.60 -1.32
N ALA A 152 20.09 2.08 -1.79
CA ALA A 152 20.78 0.95 -1.16
C ALA A 152 21.32 1.30 0.24
N MET A 153 21.69 2.56 0.46
CA MET A 153 22.28 3.03 1.73
C MET A 153 21.24 3.20 2.85
N SER A 154 19.97 3.49 2.52
CA SER A 154 18.92 3.67 3.53
C SER A 154 18.53 2.34 4.18
N ASN A 155 18.55 1.23 3.44
CA ASN A 155 18.21 -0.10 3.95
C ASN A 155 19.24 -0.64 4.96
N LYS A 156 20.54 -0.37 4.77
CA LYS A 156 21.57 -0.77 5.75
C LYS A 156 21.37 -0.10 7.12
N LYS A 157 20.96 1.18 7.16
CA LYS A 157 20.73 1.89 8.42
C LYS A 157 19.50 1.37 9.18
N LYS A 158 18.42 0.97 8.46
CA LYS A 158 17.22 0.41 9.10
C LYS A 158 17.45 -1.00 9.68
N LEU A 159 18.23 -1.85 9.00
CA LEU A 159 18.57 -3.20 9.50
C LEU A 159 19.42 -3.15 10.77
N ILE A 160 20.33 -2.18 10.91
CA ILE A 160 21.17 -2.02 12.10
C ILE A 160 20.35 -1.51 13.31
N ASN A 161 19.32 -0.68 13.07
CA ASN A 161 18.47 -0.14 14.14
C ASN A 161 17.36 -1.10 14.62
N ASN A 162 17.05 -2.14 13.86
CA ASN A 162 16.09 -3.19 14.25
C ASN A 162 16.75 -4.40 14.94
N SER A 163 18.09 -4.37 15.09
CA SER A 163 18.88 -5.43 15.75
C SER A 163 19.40 -5.00 17.14
N ARG A 164 18.81 -3.95 17.72
CA ARG A 164 19.09 -3.51 19.10
C ARG A 164 17.82 -3.41 19.90
#